data_a7a683716fa9de44e4ca180afd671dd3
#
_entry.id   a7a683716fa9de44e4ca180afd671dd3
#
_cell.length_a   1.000
_cell.length_b   1.000
_cell.length_c   1.000
_cell.angle_alpha   90.00
_cell.angle_beta   90.00
_cell.angle_gamma   90.00
#
_symmetry.space_group_name_H-M   'P 1'
#
loop_
_entity.id
_entity.type
_entity.pdbx_description
1 polymer ?
#
loop_
_entity_poly.entity_id
_entity_poly.type
_entity_poly.pdbx_seq_one_letter_code
_entity_poly.pdbx_strand_id
1 'polypeptide(L)'
;MQRPGARPKLQAYDGRGGILRDGFQNQQDETPRARLSYPFAEGPQEGQAVEVAPGVKWLRMPLGGSLAHINVWAIEEDGGWAIVDTGMGGTTTRQAWRAAFAGALGERPATRVFVTHMHPDHIGMAGWLTRKFQCRLWISRLEFLMCRSLAADTGREAPEDALAFYRAAGWEEEALEDYRARFGGFGKGLHALPDSFRRLCDGDVVEIGGRPW
;
A
#
# COMPACT_ATOMS: atom_id res chain seq x y z
N MET A 1 5.75 28.66 39.70
CA MET A 1 7.18 28.33 39.48
C MET A 1 7.32 26.82 39.49
N GLN A 2 7.29 26.17 38.30
CA GLN A 2 7.52 24.74 38.13
C GLN A 2 8.98 24.54 37.75
N ARG A 3 9.65 23.59 38.39
CA ARG A 3 11.05 23.23 38.10
C ARG A 3 11.15 22.45 36.76
N PRO A 4 12.20 22.67 35.95
CA PRO A 4 12.37 21.95 34.71
C PRO A 4 12.77 20.49 34.99
N GLY A 5 12.11 19.55 34.28
CA GLY A 5 12.36 18.12 34.34
C GLY A 5 13.76 17.76 33.85
N ALA A 6 14.35 16.78 34.50
CA ALA A 6 15.67 16.25 34.20
C ALA A 6 15.73 15.66 32.78
N ARG A 7 16.77 16.01 32.00
CA ARG A 7 17.07 15.42 30.69
C ARG A 7 17.46 13.95 30.87
N PRO A 8 17.03 13.05 30.00
CA PRO A 8 17.50 11.67 30.03
C PRO A 8 19.02 11.60 29.78
N LYS A 9 19.72 10.83 30.61
CA LYS A 9 21.16 10.58 30.45
C LYS A 9 21.39 9.77 29.18
N LEU A 10 22.27 10.26 28.32
CA LEU A 10 22.80 9.51 27.17
C LEU A 10 23.49 8.24 27.70
N GLN A 11 23.09 7.08 27.20
CA GLN A 11 23.77 5.79 27.45
C GLN A 11 25.12 5.80 26.74
N ALA A 12 26.15 5.39 27.48
CA ALA A 12 27.49 5.23 26.94
C ALA A 12 27.57 4.00 26.05
N TYR A 13 28.10 4.16 24.83
CA TYR A 13 28.45 3.07 23.92
C TYR A 13 29.88 2.60 24.23
N ASP A 14 30.10 1.28 24.29
CA ASP A 14 31.44 0.73 24.19
C ASP A 14 31.89 0.78 22.73
N GLY A 15 33.13 1.08 22.48
CA GLY A 15 33.69 1.29 21.14
C GLY A 15 33.69 0.02 20.23
N ARG A 16 32.84 -0.99 20.50
CA ARG A 16 32.72 -2.25 19.75
C ARG A 16 31.27 -2.58 19.36
N GLY A 17 30.34 -1.62 19.45
CA GLY A 17 28.97 -1.80 18.95
C GLY A 17 28.03 -2.65 19.81
N GLY A 18 28.41 -2.99 21.04
CA GLY A 18 27.57 -3.74 21.97
C GLY A 18 26.86 -2.81 22.96
N ILE A 19 25.56 -3.00 23.15
CA ILE A 19 24.80 -2.37 24.25
C ILE A 19 25.11 -3.15 25.52
N LEU A 20 25.74 -2.48 26.53
CA LEU A 20 25.87 -3.06 27.87
C LEU A 20 24.45 -3.26 28.45
N ARG A 21 24.03 -4.50 28.52
CA ARG A 21 22.80 -4.91 29.18
C ARG A 21 23.06 -5.01 30.69
N ASP A 22 22.75 -3.96 31.43
CA ASP A 22 22.53 -4.11 32.86
C ASP A 22 21.24 -4.90 33.08
N GLY A 23 21.44 -6.02 33.75
CA GLY A 23 20.53 -6.88 34.50
C GLY A 23 19.00 -6.68 34.41
N PHE A 24 18.38 -6.63 33.23
CA PHE A 24 16.97 -6.91 33.12
C PHE A 24 16.77 -8.42 33.11
N GLN A 25 16.44 -8.99 34.28
CA GLN A 25 15.82 -10.30 34.34
C GLN A 25 14.53 -10.24 33.52
N ASN A 26 14.59 -10.89 32.36
CA ASN A 26 13.44 -11.13 31.49
C ASN A 26 12.50 -12.08 32.26
N GLN A 27 11.58 -11.55 33.05
CA GLN A 27 10.39 -12.30 33.43
C GLN A 27 9.70 -12.62 32.12
N GLN A 28 9.89 -13.84 31.64
CA GLN A 28 9.09 -14.38 30.56
C GLN A 28 7.64 -14.37 31.03
N ASP A 29 6.90 -13.39 30.51
CA ASP A 29 5.44 -13.33 30.65
C ASP A 29 4.90 -14.56 29.88
N GLU A 30 4.66 -15.66 30.61
CA GLU A 30 4.11 -16.91 30.10
C GLU A 30 2.61 -16.81 29.82
N THR A 31 2.11 -15.64 29.48
CA THR A 31 0.78 -15.57 28.88
C THR A 31 0.80 -16.34 27.58
N PRO A 32 0.01 -17.41 27.42
CA PRO A 32 -0.03 -18.17 26.17
C PRO A 32 -0.41 -17.20 25.05
N ARG A 33 0.55 -16.89 24.17
CA ARG A 33 0.22 -16.11 22.98
C ARG A 33 -0.85 -16.88 22.24
N ALA A 34 -2.05 -16.31 22.15
CA ALA A 34 -3.15 -16.89 21.38
C ALA A 34 -2.61 -17.24 19.99
N ARG A 35 -2.70 -18.50 19.60
CA ARG A 35 -2.26 -18.93 18.27
C ARG A 35 -3.13 -18.23 17.25
N LEU A 36 -2.51 -17.59 16.26
CA LEU A 36 -3.22 -17.02 15.13
C LEU A 36 -4.01 -18.15 14.44
N SER A 37 -5.29 -17.92 14.18
CA SER A 37 -6.09 -18.81 13.34
C SER A 37 -6.27 -18.16 11.96
N TYR A 38 -6.20 -19.00 10.93
CA TYR A 38 -6.38 -18.58 9.55
C TYR A 38 -7.70 -19.19 9.07
N PRO A 39 -8.80 -18.41 9.01
CA PRO A 39 -10.13 -18.92 8.68
C PRO A 39 -10.26 -19.42 7.25
N PHE A 40 -9.35 -18.99 6.36
CA PHE A 40 -9.30 -19.40 4.96
C PHE A 40 -8.02 -20.20 4.72
N ALA A 41 -8.16 -21.47 4.33
CA ALA A 41 -7.02 -22.35 4.06
C ALA A 41 -6.20 -21.87 2.87
N GLU A 42 -6.88 -21.32 1.85
CA GLU A 42 -6.27 -20.79 0.63
C GLU A 42 -6.89 -19.45 0.26
N GLY A 43 -6.11 -18.60 -0.40
CA GLY A 43 -6.61 -17.34 -0.95
C GLY A 43 -7.19 -17.53 -2.36
N PRO A 44 -7.95 -16.53 -2.85
CA PRO A 44 -8.52 -16.58 -4.18
C PRO A 44 -7.42 -16.71 -5.26
N GLN A 45 -7.71 -17.46 -6.31
CA GLN A 45 -6.90 -17.48 -7.50
C GLN A 45 -7.09 -16.18 -8.30
N GLU A 46 -6.19 -15.92 -9.24
CA GLU A 46 -6.28 -14.74 -10.10
C GLU A 46 -7.63 -14.67 -10.82
N GLY A 47 -8.28 -13.52 -10.77
CA GLY A 47 -9.61 -13.32 -11.35
C GLY A 47 -10.78 -13.91 -10.56
N GLN A 48 -10.50 -14.62 -9.46
CA GLN A 48 -11.51 -15.13 -8.53
C GLN A 48 -11.62 -14.24 -7.29
N ALA A 49 -12.64 -14.49 -6.47
CA ALA A 49 -12.84 -13.85 -5.18
C ALA A 49 -13.33 -14.83 -4.13
N VAL A 50 -12.97 -14.57 -2.88
CA VAL A 50 -13.51 -15.27 -1.69
C VAL A 50 -14.32 -14.26 -0.89
N GLU A 51 -15.57 -14.59 -0.59
CA GLU A 51 -16.38 -13.78 0.33
C GLU A 51 -15.91 -14.02 1.76
N VAL A 52 -15.38 -12.98 2.40
CA VAL A 52 -14.81 -13.07 3.76
C VAL A 52 -15.76 -12.58 4.84
N ALA A 53 -16.73 -11.79 4.45
CA ALA A 53 -17.87 -11.34 5.26
C ALA A 53 -19.02 -11.01 4.30
N PRO A 54 -20.29 -10.94 4.77
CA PRO A 54 -21.42 -10.62 3.91
C PRO A 54 -21.17 -9.34 3.09
N GLY A 55 -21.12 -9.46 1.76
CA GLY A 55 -20.86 -8.37 0.84
C GLY A 55 -19.41 -7.88 0.79
N VAL A 56 -18.44 -8.59 1.40
CA VAL A 56 -17.02 -8.24 1.35
C VAL A 56 -16.24 -9.35 0.66
N LYS A 57 -15.69 -9.06 -0.50
CA LYS A 57 -14.92 -10.01 -1.30
C LYS A 57 -13.43 -9.69 -1.27
N TRP A 58 -12.64 -10.70 -1.00
CA TRP A 58 -11.19 -10.70 -1.10
C TRP A 58 -10.77 -11.16 -2.50
N LEU A 59 -9.91 -10.38 -3.13
CA LEU A 59 -9.27 -10.69 -4.40
C LEU A 59 -7.75 -10.60 -4.26
N ARG A 60 -7.04 -11.25 -5.16
CA ARG A 60 -5.58 -11.12 -5.29
C ARG A 60 -5.23 -10.55 -6.64
N MET A 61 -4.36 -9.53 -6.65
CA MET A 61 -3.80 -8.95 -7.85
C MET A 61 -2.34 -9.36 -7.99
N PRO A 62 -1.92 -9.85 -9.16
CA PRO A 62 -0.57 -10.33 -9.35
C PRO A 62 0.46 -9.21 -9.23
N LEU A 63 1.61 -9.55 -8.65
CA LEU A 63 2.83 -8.76 -8.65
C LEU A 63 3.95 -9.56 -9.30
N GLY A 64 4.84 -8.90 -9.98
CA GLY A 64 6.08 -9.53 -10.43
C GLY A 64 7.15 -9.39 -9.33
N GLY A 65 7.90 -10.47 -9.05
CA GLY A 65 9.03 -10.40 -8.13
C GLY A 65 8.88 -11.26 -6.87
N SER A 66 9.48 -10.84 -5.76
CA SER A 66 9.51 -11.60 -4.51
C SER A 66 8.13 -11.75 -3.85
N LEU A 67 7.22 -10.80 -4.06
CA LEU A 67 5.83 -10.90 -3.67
C LEU A 67 5.01 -11.36 -4.87
N ALA A 68 4.31 -12.48 -4.73
CA ALA A 68 3.51 -13.04 -5.82
C ALA A 68 2.25 -12.20 -6.12
N HIS A 69 1.65 -11.59 -5.09
CA HIS A 69 0.40 -10.85 -5.21
C HIS A 69 0.21 -9.87 -4.07
N ILE A 70 -0.72 -8.92 -4.24
CA ILE A 70 -1.32 -8.17 -3.15
C ILE A 70 -2.79 -8.51 -2.99
N ASN A 71 -3.32 -8.26 -1.81
CA ASN A 71 -4.74 -8.37 -1.51
C ASN A 71 -5.45 -7.06 -1.79
N VAL A 72 -6.59 -7.15 -2.47
CA VAL A 72 -7.51 -6.04 -2.73
C VAL A 72 -8.92 -6.46 -2.39
N TRP A 73 -9.81 -5.51 -2.20
CA TRP A 73 -11.15 -5.81 -1.70
C TRP A 73 -12.22 -5.20 -2.58
N ALA A 74 -13.36 -5.90 -2.69
CA ALA A 74 -14.58 -5.38 -3.28
C ALA A 74 -15.69 -5.44 -2.22
N ILE A 75 -16.24 -4.29 -1.87
CA ILE A 75 -17.33 -4.15 -0.90
C ILE A 75 -18.61 -3.88 -1.67
N GLU A 76 -19.61 -4.70 -1.44
CA GLU A 76 -20.90 -4.59 -2.12
C GLU A 76 -21.65 -3.34 -1.70
N GLU A 77 -22.16 -2.63 -2.69
CA GLU A 77 -23.06 -1.50 -2.49
C GLU A 77 -24.08 -1.38 -3.63
N ASP A 78 -25.01 -0.46 -3.50
CA ASP A 78 -26.02 -0.22 -4.53
C ASP A 78 -25.36 0.09 -5.89
N GLY A 79 -25.78 -0.65 -6.90
CA GLY A 79 -25.29 -0.50 -8.26
C GLY A 79 -23.95 -1.19 -8.56
N GLY A 80 -23.20 -1.73 -7.59
CA GLY A 80 -21.93 -2.38 -7.90
C GLY A 80 -21.01 -2.65 -6.70
N TRP A 81 -19.74 -2.28 -6.86
CA TRP A 81 -18.67 -2.57 -5.91
C TRP A 81 -17.84 -1.33 -5.59
N ALA A 82 -17.70 -1.01 -4.33
CA ALA A 82 -16.63 -0.14 -3.85
C ALA A 82 -15.33 -0.96 -3.81
N ILE A 83 -14.33 -0.55 -4.57
CA ILE A 83 -13.05 -1.24 -4.67
C ILE A 83 -12.05 -0.60 -3.71
N VAL A 84 -11.33 -1.40 -2.93
CA VAL A 84 -10.25 -0.94 -2.03
C VAL A 84 -8.94 -1.53 -2.50
N ASP A 85 -8.03 -0.65 -2.90
CA ASP A 85 -6.77 -0.88 -3.61
C ASP A 85 -6.95 -1.57 -4.97
N THR A 86 -5.92 -1.49 -5.83
CA THR A 86 -6.14 -1.75 -7.25
C THR A 86 -5.12 -2.63 -7.93
N GLY A 87 -3.98 -2.88 -7.31
CA GLY A 87 -2.88 -3.62 -7.94
C GLY A 87 -1.95 -2.74 -8.77
N MET A 88 -0.79 -3.31 -9.10
CA MET A 88 0.22 -2.70 -9.96
C MET A 88 -0.34 -2.40 -11.35
N GLY A 89 -0.01 -1.25 -11.90
CA GLY A 89 -0.37 -0.89 -13.28
C GLY A 89 0.32 -1.78 -14.31
N GLY A 90 -0.48 -2.51 -15.07
CA GLY A 90 0.07 -3.44 -16.08
C GLY A 90 -0.98 -4.29 -16.76
N THR A 91 -0.53 -5.04 -17.77
CA THR A 91 -1.42 -5.88 -18.58
C THR A 91 -1.99 -7.04 -17.77
N THR A 92 -1.15 -7.71 -16.97
CA THR A 92 -1.55 -8.87 -16.16
C THR A 92 -2.62 -8.49 -15.14
N THR A 93 -2.38 -7.41 -14.36
CA THR A 93 -3.38 -6.93 -13.38
C THR A 93 -4.67 -6.48 -14.07
N ARG A 94 -4.58 -5.87 -15.25
CA ARG A 94 -5.76 -5.50 -16.02
C ARG A 94 -6.56 -6.73 -16.49
N GLN A 95 -5.88 -7.82 -16.84
CA GLN A 95 -6.53 -9.09 -17.20
C GLN A 95 -7.21 -9.70 -15.97
N ALA A 96 -6.54 -9.74 -14.82
CA ALA A 96 -7.11 -10.19 -13.56
C ALA A 96 -8.39 -9.41 -13.18
N TRP A 97 -8.36 -8.09 -13.28
CA TRP A 97 -9.56 -7.27 -13.07
C TRP A 97 -10.68 -7.57 -14.07
N ARG A 98 -10.36 -7.75 -15.36
CA ARG A 98 -11.38 -8.11 -16.38
C ARG A 98 -12.03 -9.44 -16.05
N ALA A 99 -11.24 -10.45 -15.68
CA ALA A 99 -11.75 -11.76 -15.27
C ALA A 99 -12.62 -11.67 -14.00
N ALA A 100 -12.17 -10.92 -12.99
CA ALA A 100 -12.92 -10.70 -11.76
C ALA A 100 -14.29 -10.04 -12.02
N PHE A 101 -14.33 -8.98 -12.83
CA PHE A 101 -15.59 -8.32 -13.16
C PHE A 101 -16.52 -9.18 -14.04
N ALA A 102 -15.98 -10.00 -14.96
CA ALA A 102 -16.78 -10.89 -15.79
C ALA A 102 -17.34 -12.11 -15.00
N GLY A 103 -16.71 -12.48 -13.90
CA GLY A 103 -17.08 -13.67 -13.11
C GLY A 103 -17.44 -13.34 -11.66
N ALA A 104 -16.42 -13.29 -10.79
CA ALA A 104 -16.60 -13.22 -9.34
C ALA A 104 -17.38 -11.98 -8.85
N LEU A 105 -17.35 -10.88 -9.60
CA LEU A 105 -18.07 -9.64 -9.29
C LEU A 105 -19.41 -9.49 -10.05
N GLY A 106 -19.81 -10.53 -10.81
CA GLY A 106 -21.15 -10.64 -11.41
C GLY A 106 -21.48 -9.56 -12.44
N GLU A 107 -20.48 -9.13 -13.23
CA GLU A 107 -20.61 -8.06 -14.24
C GLU A 107 -21.06 -6.70 -13.70
N ARG A 108 -21.15 -6.55 -12.39
CA ARG A 108 -21.49 -5.28 -11.74
C ARG A 108 -20.29 -4.34 -11.74
N PRO A 109 -20.46 -3.04 -12.01
CA PRO A 109 -19.36 -2.08 -12.14
C PRO A 109 -18.68 -1.74 -10.81
N ALA A 110 -17.50 -1.12 -10.87
CA ALA A 110 -16.98 -0.36 -9.76
C ALA A 110 -17.74 0.97 -9.64
N THR A 111 -18.25 1.26 -8.45
CA THR A 111 -18.97 2.50 -8.13
C THR A 111 -18.05 3.56 -7.56
N ARG A 112 -17.02 3.14 -6.84
CA ARG A 112 -15.98 3.95 -6.22
C ARG A 112 -14.68 3.17 -6.15
N VAL A 113 -13.55 3.88 -6.15
CA VAL A 113 -12.23 3.30 -5.93
C VAL A 113 -11.59 4.00 -4.73
N PHE A 114 -11.32 3.25 -3.68
CA PHE A 114 -10.57 3.68 -2.51
C PHE A 114 -9.12 3.23 -2.65
N VAL A 115 -8.19 4.08 -2.28
CA VAL A 115 -6.77 3.73 -2.25
C VAL A 115 -6.21 4.04 -0.87
N THR A 116 -5.62 3.03 -0.25
CA THR A 116 -5.06 3.15 1.09
C THR A 116 -3.83 4.05 1.11
N HIS A 117 -2.92 3.87 0.14
CA HIS A 117 -1.71 4.68 0.00
C HIS A 117 -1.16 4.65 -1.44
N MET A 118 -0.14 5.47 -1.70
CA MET A 118 0.34 5.79 -3.05
C MET A 118 1.21 4.73 -3.71
N HIS A 119 1.61 3.64 -3.05
CA HIS A 119 2.49 2.66 -3.66
C HIS A 119 1.87 2.05 -4.93
N PRO A 120 2.69 1.79 -5.97
CA PRO A 120 2.17 1.37 -7.28
C PRO A 120 1.35 0.09 -7.26
N ASP A 121 1.63 -0.84 -6.35
CA ASP A 121 0.86 -2.07 -6.18
C ASP A 121 -0.52 -1.84 -5.54
N HIS A 122 -0.77 -0.68 -4.96
CA HIS A 122 -2.07 -0.28 -4.41
C HIS A 122 -2.82 0.68 -5.34
N ILE A 123 -2.17 1.71 -5.87
CA ILE A 123 -2.80 2.75 -6.69
C ILE A 123 -2.71 2.51 -8.21
N GLY A 124 -1.88 1.55 -8.64
CA GLY A 124 -1.46 1.42 -10.03
C GLY A 124 -2.58 1.30 -11.06
N MET A 125 -3.66 0.61 -10.74
CA MET A 125 -4.82 0.47 -11.64
C MET A 125 -5.95 1.47 -11.34
N ALA A 126 -5.82 2.35 -10.33
CA ALA A 126 -6.88 3.28 -9.94
C ALA A 126 -7.34 4.17 -11.11
N GLY A 127 -6.39 4.72 -11.87
CA GLY A 127 -6.71 5.53 -13.04
C GLY A 127 -7.41 4.75 -14.17
N TRP A 128 -7.10 3.47 -14.33
CA TRP A 128 -7.79 2.62 -15.30
C TRP A 128 -9.22 2.29 -14.83
N LEU A 129 -9.41 1.89 -13.56
CA LEU A 129 -10.72 1.56 -13.01
C LEU A 129 -11.67 2.76 -13.03
N THR A 130 -11.20 3.92 -12.56
CA THR A 130 -12.02 5.13 -12.52
C THR A 130 -12.45 5.57 -13.91
N ARG A 131 -11.59 5.47 -14.93
CA ARG A 131 -11.98 5.77 -16.31
C ARG A 131 -12.92 4.74 -16.92
N LYS A 132 -12.65 3.44 -16.67
CA LYS A 132 -13.47 2.35 -17.21
C LYS A 132 -14.92 2.44 -16.71
N PHE A 133 -15.10 2.72 -15.43
CA PHE A 133 -16.42 2.72 -14.78
C PHE A 133 -17.00 4.10 -14.52
N GLN A 134 -16.31 5.16 -14.95
CA GLN A 134 -16.74 6.55 -14.74
C GLN A 134 -17.05 6.87 -13.27
N CYS A 135 -16.24 6.31 -12.37
CA CYS A 135 -16.40 6.45 -10.93
C CYS A 135 -15.26 7.29 -10.31
N ARG A 136 -15.42 7.67 -9.05
CA ARG A 136 -14.47 8.55 -8.38
C ARG A 136 -13.39 7.78 -7.62
N LEU A 137 -12.18 8.36 -7.63
CA LEU A 137 -11.07 7.99 -6.74
C LEU A 137 -11.28 8.63 -5.36
N TRP A 138 -11.14 7.83 -4.30
CA TRP A 138 -11.17 8.25 -2.90
C TRP A 138 -9.80 7.94 -2.28
N ILE A 139 -9.11 8.96 -1.81
CA ILE A 139 -7.74 8.84 -1.30
C ILE A 139 -7.41 10.04 -0.39
N SER A 140 -6.44 9.92 0.49
CA SER A 140 -5.97 11.07 1.26
C SER A 140 -5.29 12.09 0.34
N ARG A 141 -5.28 13.35 0.75
CA ARG A 141 -4.63 14.42 -0.02
C ARG A 141 -3.13 14.18 -0.15
N LEU A 142 -2.49 13.73 0.91
CA LEU A 142 -1.04 13.51 0.93
C LEU A 142 -0.66 12.41 -0.05
N GLU A 143 -1.32 11.27 0.01
CA GLU A 143 -1.05 10.13 -0.87
C GLU A 143 -1.28 10.48 -2.35
N PHE A 144 -2.36 11.22 -2.65
CA PHE A 144 -2.62 11.66 -4.02
C PHE A 144 -1.54 12.59 -4.56
N LEU A 145 -1.12 13.59 -3.77
CA LEU A 145 -0.09 14.55 -4.19
C LEU A 145 1.28 13.89 -4.28
N MET A 146 1.64 13.02 -3.33
CA MET A 146 2.90 12.26 -3.39
C MET A 146 2.95 11.37 -4.62
N CYS A 147 1.88 10.63 -4.91
CA CYS A 147 1.81 9.81 -6.12
C CYS A 147 2.02 10.66 -7.38
N ARG A 148 1.36 11.79 -7.49
CA ARG A 148 1.53 12.69 -8.65
C ARG A 148 2.94 13.25 -8.75
N SER A 149 3.55 13.62 -7.64
CA SER A 149 4.93 14.12 -7.60
C SER A 149 5.91 13.05 -8.08
N LEU A 150 5.84 11.85 -7.51
CA LEU A 150 6.72 10.73 -7.90
C LEU A 150 6.47 10.26 -9.34
N ALA A 151 5.22 10.29 -9.80
CA ALA A 151 4.89 9.98 -11.19
C ALA A 151 5.45 11.01 -12.18
N ALA A 152 5.53 12.28 -11.78
CA ALA A 152 6.12 13.35 -12.59
C ALA A 152 7.65 13.19 -12.77
N ASP A 153 8.31 12.49 -11.84
CA ASP A 153 9.74 12.17 -11.95
C ASP A 153 10.03 10.94 -12.82
N THR A 154 9.01 10.37 -13.47
CA THR A 154 9.19 9.18 -14.31
C THR A 154 10.16 9.45 -15.45
N GLY A 155 11.23 8.64 -15.51
CA GLY A 155 12.29 8.76 -16.50
C GLY A 155 13.36 9.78 -16.19
N ARG A 156 13.29 10.45 -15.04
CA ARG A 156 14.39 11.33 -14.57
C ARG A 156 15.57 10.50 -14.04
N GLU A 157 16.74 11.06 -14.16
CA GLU A 157 17.96 10.53 -13.54
C GLU A 157 17.97 10.81 -12.03
N ALA A 158 18.67 9.96 -11.29
CA ALA A 158 18.84 10.14 -9.85
C ALA A 158 19.58 11.46 -9.55
N PRO A 159 19.05 12.31 -8.65
CA PRO A 159 19.70 13.56 -8.30
C PRO A 159 21.05 13.32 -7.60
N GLU A 160 22.06 14.13 -7.91
CA GLU A 160 23.37 14.05 -7.28
C GLU A 160 23.30 14.22 -5.75
N ASP A 161 22.41 15.07 -5.25
CA ASP A 161 22.18 15.24 -3.81
C ASP A 161 21.71 13.96 -3.13
N ALA A 162 20.85 13.17 -3.80
CA ALA A 162 20.41 11.88 -3.28
C ALA A 162 21.56 10.86 -3.26
N LEU A 163 22.36 10.82 -4.33
CA LEU A 163 23.54 9.95 -4.40
C LEU A 163 24.58 10.33 -3.33
N ALA A 164 24.83 11.61 -3.14
CA ALA A 164 25.71 12.12 -2.09
C ALA A 164 25.20 11.75 -0.69
N PHE A 165 23.89 11.86 -0.45
CA PHE A 165 23.26 11.44 0.80
C PHE A 165 23.47 9.96 1.08
N TYR A 166 23.15 9.08 0.14
CA TYR A 166 23.30 7.63 0.34
C TYR A 166 24.75 7.20 0.46
N ARG A 167 25.67 7.83 -0.27
CA ARG A 167 27.11 7.61 -0.12
C ARG A 167 27.60 8.01 1.28
N ALA A 168 27.15 9.14 1.80
CA ALA A 168 27.45 9.56 3.16
C ALA A 168 26.81 8.65 4.23
N ALA A 169 25.70 7.99 3.92
CA ALA A 169 25.07 6.97 4.75
C ALA A 169 25.77 5.60 4.68
N GLY A 170 26.85 5.46 3.91
CA GLY A 170 27.66 4.24 3.84
C GLY A 170 27.24 3.26 2.74
N TRP A 171 26.47 3.70 1.75
CA TRP A 171 26.16 2.83 0.60
C TRP A 171 27.40 2.69 -0.30
N GLU A 172 27.66 1.45 -0.67
CA GLU A 172 28.70 1.10 -1.65
C GLU A 172 28.24 1.45 -3.08
N GLU A 173 29.17 1.57 -4.01
CA GLU A 173 28.88 2.00 -5.39
C GLU A 173 27.88 1.08 -6.11
N GLU A 174 27.91 -0.24 -5.85
CA GLU A 174 26.92 -1.19 -6.39
C GLU A 174 25.47 -0.82 -5.98
N ALA A 175 25.25 -0.48 -4.71
CA ALA A 175 23.94 -0.05 -4.22
C ALA A 175 23.51 1.30 -4.81
N LEU A 176 24.48 2.21 -5.07
CA LEU A 176 24.22 3.49 -5.72
C LEU A 176 23.86 3.31 -7.20
N GLU A 177 24.51 2.39 -7.93
CA GLU A 177 24.12 2.03 -9.30
C GLU A 177 22.72 1.43 -9.36
N ASP A 178 22.37 0.53 -8.43
CA ASP A 178 21.03 0.00 -8.30
C ASP A 178 19.99 1.09 -8.01
N TYR A 179 20.35 2.09 -7.23
CA TYR A 179 19.50 3.26 -6.98
C TYR A 179 19.30 4.08 -8.25
N ARG A 180 20.38 4.38 -8.99
CA ARG A 180 20.30 5.09 -10.29
C ARG A 180 19.38 4.37 -11.27
N ALA A 181 19.54 3.05 -11.40
CA ALA A 181 18.74 2.23 -12.30
C ALA A 181 17.24 2.21 -11.97
N ARG A 182 16.89 2.33 -10.70
CA ARG A 182 15.49 2.31 -10.22
C ARG A 182 14.86 3.70 -10.13
N PHE A 183 15.66 4.76 -10.00
CA PHE A 183 15.16 6.13 -9.90
C PHE A 183 14.30 6.48 -11.12
N GLY A 184 13.25 7.26 -10.93
CA GLY A 184 12.31 7.60 -12.00
C GLY A 184 11.50 6.42 -12.51
N GLY A 185 11.47 5.27 -11.80
CA GLY A 185 10.69 4.09 -12.18
C GLY A 185 9.25 4.08 -11.67
N PHE A 186 8.93 4.93 -10.70
CA PHE A 186 7.64 4.87 -9.98
C PHE A 186 6.43 4.92 -10.92
N GLY A 187 6.38 5.86 -11.84
CA GLY A 187 5.24 6.03 -12.75
C GLY A 187 5.07 4.92 -13.78
N LYS A 188 6.10 4.07 -13.99
CA LYS A 188 5.99 2.90 -14.89
C LYS A 188 4.99 1.86 -14.38
N GLY A 189 4.75 1.83 -13.05
CA GLY A 189 3.78 0.96 -12.39
C GLY A 189 2.38 1.56 -12.26
N LEU A 190 2.08 2.65 -12.96
CA LEU A 190 0.83 3.40 -12.81
C LEU A 190 0.07 3.57 -14.12
N HIS A 191 -1.24 3.47 -14.08
CA HIS A 191 -2.11 4.14 -15.03
C HIS A 191 -2.33 5.58 -14.56
N ALA A 192 -2.25 6.54 -15.47
CA ALA A 192 -2.44 7.96 -15.14
C ALA A 192 -3.67 8.18 -14.24
N LEU A 193 -3.47 8.85 -13.12
CA LEU A 193 -4.53 9.15 -12.18
C LEU A 193 -5.56 10.12 -12.78
N PRO A 194 -6.81 10.13 -12.27
CA PRO A 194 -7.77 11.19 -12.60
C PRO A 194 -7.27 12.55 -12.07
N ASP A 195 -7.68 13.62 -12.70
CA ASP A 195 -7.29 15.00 -12.31
C ASP A 195 -7.90 15.43 -10.98
N SER A 196 -8.99 14.78 -10.56
CA SER A 196 -9.69 15.06 -9.31
C SER A 196 -9.94 13.79 -8.51
N PHE A 197 -10.06 13.96 -7.19
CA PHE A 197 -10.32 12.87 -6.25
C PHE A 197 -11.28 13.33 -5.15
N ARG A 198 -11.86 12.39 -4.44
CA ARG A 198 -12.57 12.61 -3.18
C ARG A 198 -11.58 12.46 -2.04
N ARG A 199 -11.40 13.52 -1.25
CA ARG A 199 -10.47 13.47 -0.14
C ARG A 199 -11.02 12.63 1.00
N LEU A 200 -10.19 11.74 1.53
CA LEU A 200 -10.35 11.08 2.82
C LEU A 200 -9.51 11.80 3.87
N CYS A 201 -10.06 11.98 5.06
CA CYS A 201 -9.38 12.51 6.23
C CYS A 201 -9.42 11.48 7.36
N ASP A 202 -8.53 11.63 8.32
CA ASP A 202 -8.59 10.89 9.56
C ASP A 202 -9.92 11.15 10.28
N GLY A 203 -10.56 10.09 10.77
CA GLY A 203 -11.87 10.17 11.41
C GLY A 203 -13.08 10.26 10.47
N ASP A 204 -12.87 10.34 9.15
CA ASP A 204 -14.00 10.26 8.21
C ASP A 204 -14.66 8.88 8.30
N VAL A 205 -15.99 8.86 8.32
CA VAL A 205 -16.79 7.65 8.19
C VAL A 205 -17.47 7.67 6.83
N VAL A 206 -17.27 6.61 6.06
CA VAL A 206 -17.86 6.47 4.72
C VAL A 206 -18.89 5.35 4.74
N GLU A 207 -20.10 5.65 4.31
CA GLU A 207 -21.12 4.61 4.15
C GLU A 207 -20.88 3.84 2.85
N ILE A 208 -20.78 2.50 2.95
CA ILE A 208 -20.66 1.58 1.82
C ILE A 208 -21.61 0.40 2.07
N GLY A 209 -22.54 0.18 1.16
CA GLY A 209 -23.52 -0.91 1.28
C GLY A 209 -24.39 -0.84 2.53
N GLY A 210 -24.74 0.38 2.97
CA GLY A 210 -25.56 0.60 4.16
C GLY A 210 -24.81 0.38 5.50
N ARG A 211 -23.46 0.32 5.46
CA ARG A 211 -22.62 0.14 6.67
C ARG A 211 -21.60 1.28 6.77
N PRO A 212 -21.32 1.77 7.98
CA PRO A 212 -20.22 2.72 8.22
C PRO A 212 -18.87 1.98 8.18
N TRP A 213 -17.89 2.64 7.57
CA TRP A 213 -16.50 2.16 7.40
C TRP A 213 -15.54 3.26 7.81
#